data_149ac5207926db4cdd88e9a114a8fcfa
#
_entry.id   149ac5207926db4cdd88e9a114a8fcfa
#
_cell.length_a   1.000
_cell.length_b   1.000
_cell.length_c   1.000
_cell.angle_alpha   90.00
_cell.angle_beta   90.00
_cell.angle_gamma   90.00
#
_symmetry.space_group_name_H-M   'P 1'
#
loop_
_entity.id
_entity.type
_entity.pdbx_description
1 polymer ?
#
loop_
_entity_poly.entity_id
_entity_poly.type
_entity_poly.pdbx_seq_one_letter_code
_entity_poly.pdbx_strand_id
1 'polypeptide(L)'
;MKKILLIAGALLALSSFSHAEMKCGAGKCGEKMQEAKPKKMMKMFQSVSPSEATLLQKGDAKGFCPNCGMNLPMYYKTNHAATVNGEVKQYCSIHCLAEDIERGLKPTEIKVVDVNSLKFIDAKKAYYVVGSSQRGTMSMTSKYAFAQKAEAEAFVSLYGGEVTDFDGALQKALQDFQNDVNMVEQKRDKMRKMGKELYHSKCQKTDKKFSSVAEAKASILADKLCEGLNPKQLQAVGLYLQSR
;
A
#
# COMPACT_ATOMS: atom_id res chain seq x y z
N MET A 1 33.52 60.80 -11.86
CA MET A 1 33.13 61.82 -12.84
C MET A 1 31.88 61.32 -13.57
N LYS A 2 30.82 62.17 -13.47
CA LYS A 2 29.70 62.34 -14.43
C LYS A 2 28.89 61.09 -14.82
N LYS A 3 27.57 61.06 -14.86
CA LYS A 3 26.39 61.92 -14.58
C LYS A 3 25.18 61.01 -14.80
N ILE A 4 24.26 60.97 -13.90
CA ILE A 4 22.84 61.33 -13.88
C ILE A 4 22.16 61.35 -15.27
N LEU A 5 21.05 60.55 -15.41
CA LEU A 5 19.75 61.11 -15.83
C LEU A 5 18.57 60.17 -15.45
N LEU A 6 17.66 60.75 -14.69
CA LEU A 6 16.28 60.30 -14.42
C LEU A 6 15.42 60.54 -15.67
N ILE A 7 14.44 59.68 -15.93
CA ILE A 7 13.14 60.10 -16.47
C ILE A 7 12.04 59.24 -15.86
N ALA A 8 11.11 59.92 -15.21
CA ALA A 8 9.85 59.38 -14.68
C ALA A 8 8.80 59.33 -15.82
N GLY A 9 7.89 58.40 -15.71
CA GLY A 9 6.71 58.35 -16.57
C GLY A 9 5.62 57.54 -15.91
N ALA A 10 4.76 58.19 -15.15
CA ALA A 10 3.51 57.63 -14.61
C ALA A 10 2.43 57.63 -15.69
N LEU A 11 1.71 56.55 -15.83
CA LEU A 11 0.41 56.53 -16.48
C LEU A 11 -0.55 55.61 -15.70
N LEU A 12 -1.47 56.26 -15.00
CA LEU A 12 -2.70 55.67 -14.47
C LEU A 12 -3.60 55.31 -15.63
N ALA A 13 -4.12 54.11 -15.60
CA ALA A 13 -5.32 53.72 -16.34
C ALA A 13 -6.31 53.06 -15.40
N LEU A 14 -7.34 53.81 -15.04
CA LEU A 14 -8.59 53.27 -14.48
C LEU A 14 -9.29 52.49 -15.55
N SER A 15 -9.74 51.27 -15.25
CA SER A 15 -10.77 50.59 -16.00
C SER A 15 -11.77 49.89 -15.07
N SER A 16 -12.88 50.56 -15.00
CA SER A 16 -14.27 50.22 -14.67
C SER A 16 -14.62 48.73 -14.45
N PHE A 17 -15.17 48.51 -13.26
CA PHE A 17 -16.00 47.35 -12.89
C PHE A 17 -17.31 47.42 -13.71
N SER A 18 -17.54 46.40 -14.56
CA SER A 18 -18.83 46.14 -15.13
C SER A 18 -19.46 44.92 -14.44
N HIS A 19 -20.50 45.16 -13.67
CA HIS A 19 -21.44 44.16 -13.20
C HIS A 19 -22.23 43.59 -14.40
N ALA A 20 -22.10 42.31 -14.67
CA ALA A 20 -22.98 41.62 -15.57
C ALA A 20 -24.03 40.84 -14.76
N GLU A 21 -25.26 41.36 -14.81
CA GLU A 21 -26.45 40.65 -14.33
C GLU A 21 -26.68 39.43 -15.20
N MET A 22 -26.70 38.24 -14.57
CA MET A 22 -27.09 36.99 -15.21
C MET A 22 -28.64 36.89 -15.23
N LYS A 23 -29.25 37.11 -16.37
CA LYS A 23 -30.63 36.71 -16.65
C LYS A 23 -30.66 35.20 -17.00
N CYS A 24 -31.32 34.39 -16.17
CA CYS A 24 -31.68 33.03 -16.50
C CYS A 24 -32.76 33.01 -17.62
N GLY A 25 -32.37 32.54 -18.82
CA GLY A 25 -33.28 32.20 -19.91
C GLY A 25 -33.48 30.69 -19.96
N ALA A 26 -34.73 30.25 -19.93
CA ALA A 26 -35.12 28.85 -20.05
C ALA A 26 -34.77 28.28 -21.44
N GLY A 27 -34.05 27.17 -21.50
CA GLY A 27 -33.96 26.36 -22.69
C GLY A 27 -32.64 25.59 -22.88
N LYS A 28 -32.69 24.27 -22.69
CA LYS A 28 -31.76 23.24 -23.21
C LYS A 28 -30.35 23.20 -22.62
N CYS A 29 -30.22 22.69 -21.42
CA CYS A 29 -28.97 22.07 -20.97
C CYS A 29 -28.88 20.63 -21.46
N GLY A 30 -28.29 20.46 -22.64
CA GLY A 30 -27.76 19.19 -23.11
C GLY A 30 -26.29 19.15 -22.74
N GLU A 31 -25.97 18.92 -21.45
CA GLU A 31 -24.60 18.63 -21.06
C GLU A 31 -24.21 17.25 -21.57
N LYS A 32 -23.34 17.23 -22.57
CA LYS A 32 -22.54 16.04 -22.87
C LYS A 32 -21.71 15.73 -21.62
N MET A 33 -22.12 14.71 -20.88
CA MET A 33 -21.25 14.10 -19.89
C MET A 33 -19.95 13.72 -20.58
N GLN A 34 -18.89 14.52 -20.37
CA GLN A 34 -17.55 14.11 -20.73
C GLN A 34 -17.24 12.87 -19.90
N GLU A 35 -17.15 11.72 -20.54
CA GLU A 35 -16.62 10.52 -19.93
C GLU A 35 -15.26 10.86 -19.32
N ALA A 36 -15.21 10.86 -17.98
CA ALA A 36 -13.97 11.06 -17.26
C ALA A 36 -13.03 9.92 -17.66
N LYS A 37 -12.00 10.23 -18.46
CA LYS A 37 -10.93 9.28 -18.79
C LYS A 37 -10.46 8.62 -17.49
N PRO A 38 -10.36 7.27 -17.43
CA PRO A 38 -9.94 6.59 -16.23
C PRO A 38 -8.58 7.16 -15.81
N LYS A 39 -8.50 7.75 -14.61
CA LYS A 39 -7.23 8.19 -14.04
C LYS A 39 -6.30 6.97 -14.01
N LYS A 40 -5.25 6.98 -14.84
CA LYS A 40 -4.21 5.96 -14.85
C LYS A 40 -3.65 5.89 -13.42
N MET A 41 -4.03 4.87 -12.66
CA MET A 41 -3.52 4.69 -11.30
C MET A 41 -2.01 4.60 -11.40
N MET A 42 -1.31 5.53 -10.73
CA MET A 42 0.15 5.47 -10.65
C MET A 42 0.52 4.13 -10.03
N LYS A 43 1.30 3.33 -10.75
CA LYS A 43 1.77 2.02 -10.30
C LYS A 43 2.60 2.24 -9.04
N MET A 44 2.20 1.66 -7.91
CA MET A 44 2.97 1.73 -6.67
C MET A 44 4.32 1.06 -6.87
N PHE A 45 5.39 1.61 -6.31
CA PHE A 45 6.73 1.04 -6.42
C PHE A 45 6.80 -0.42 -5.94
N GLN A 46 6.06 -0.75 -4.89
CA GLN A 46 6.01 -2.09 -4.30
C GLN A 46 5.33 -3.13 -5.18
N SER A 47 4.49 -2.69 -6.13
CA SER A 47 3.61 -3.60 -6.86
C SER A 47 4.30 -4.24 -8.08
N VAL A 48 3.93 -5.49 -8.32
CA VAL A 48 4.21 -6.20 -9.57
C VAL A 48 2.89 -6.73 -10.16
N SER A 49 2.93 -7.21 -11.41
CA SER A 49 1.79 -7.94 -11.95
C SER A 49 1.62 -9.28 -11.22
N PRO A 50 0.40 -9.82 -11.10
CA PRO A 50 0.19 -11.12 -10.47
C PRO A 50 1.01 -12.27 -11.09
N SER A 51 1.31 -12.19 -12.38
CA SER A 51 2.14 -13.18 -13.10
C SER A 51 3.63 -13.11 -12.76
N GLU A 52 4.11 -11.98 -12.26
CA GLU A 52 5.51 -11.81 -11.82
C GLU A 52 5.71 -12.20 -10.34
N ALA A 53 4.62 -12.32 -9.59
CA ALA A 53 4.69 -12.62 -8.16
C ALA A 53 4.79 -14.13 -7.93
N THR A 54 5.81 -14.56 -7.19
CA THR A 54 5.89 -15.92 -6.65
C THR A 54 5.11 -15.99 -5.34
N LEU A 55 4.13 -16.88 -5.26
CA LEU A 55 3.37 -17.16 -4.04
C LEU A 55 3.84 -18.48 -3.44
N LEU A 56 4.44 -18.43 -2.26
CA LEU A 56 5.06 -19.58 -1.58
C LEU A 56 4.08 -20.33 -0.67
N GLN A 57 3.09 -19.64 -0.13
CA GLN A 57 2.05 -20.25 0.71
C GLN A 57 0.97 -20.94 -0.15
N LYS A 58 0.23 -21.88 0.44
CA LYS A 58 -0.77 -22.71 -0.23
C LYS A 58 -2.21 -22.26 0.10
N GLY A 59 -3.19 -22.92 -0.54
CA GLY A 59 -4.62 -22.72 -0.30
C GLY A 59 -5.22 -21.51 -1.02
N ASP A 60 -6.52 -21.30 -0.82
CA ASP A 60 -7.31 -20.29 -1.53
C ASP A 60 -6.90 -18.86 -1.14
N ALA A 61 -6.40 -18.67 0.08
CA ALA A 61 -5.93 -17.38 0.59
C ALA A 61 -4.46 -17.08 0.20
N LYS A 62 -3.79 -17.89 -0.61
CA LYS A 62 -2.35 -17.76 -0.94
C LYS A 62 -1.93 -16.39 -1.48
N GLY A 63 -2.84 -15.64 -2.07
CA GLY A 63 -2.57 -14.29 -2.59
C GLY A 63 -2.60 -13.18 -1.55
N PHE A 64 -2.88 -13.51 -0.27
CA PHE A 64 -3.08 -12.52 0.79
C PHE A 64 -2.18 -12.78 1.99
N CYS A 65 -1.68 -11.71 2.59
CA CYS A 65 -0.90 -11.77 3.83
C CYS A 65 -1.77 -12.37 4.96
N PRO A 66 -1.33 -13.44 5.67
CA PRO A 66 -2.13 -14.10 6.69
C PRO A 66 -2.46 -13.19 7.87
N ASN A 67 -1.58 -12.23 8.23
CA ASN A 67 -1.77 -11.35 9.38
C ASN A 67 -2.71 -10.17 9.08
N CYS A 68 -2.55 -9.52 7.93
CA CYS A 68 -3.27 -8.28 7.65
C CYS A 68 -4.22 -8.34 6.45
N GLY A 69 -4.21 -9.44 5.68
CA GLY A 69 -5.04 -9.63 4.49
C GLY A 69 -4.62 -8.82 3.27
N MET A 70 -3.49 -8.10 3.29
CA MET A 70 -3.04 -7.34 2.13
C MET A 70 -2.70 -8.24 0.95
N ASN A 71 -3.00 -7.78 -0.27
CA ASN A 71 -2.70 -8.49 -1.51
C ASN A 71 -1.18 -8.56 -1.73
N LEU A 72 -0.61 -9.75 -1.78
CA LEU A 72 0.84 -9.96 -1.86
C LEU A 72 1.47 -9.40 -3.15
N PRO A 73 0.92 -9.63 -4.36
CA PRO A 73 1.44 -8.99 -5.59
C PRO A 73 1.46 -7.46 -5.53
N MET A 74 0.51 -6.84 -4.85
CA MET A 74 0.40 -5.39 -4.72
C MET A 74 1.51 -4.78 -3.88
N TYR A 75 2.09 -5.56 -2.97
CA TYR A 75 3.17 -5.16 -2.06
C TYR A 75 4.40 -6.05 -2.21
N TYR A 76 4.56 -6.68 -3.37
CA TYR A 76 5.48 -7.79 -3.60
C TYR A 76 6.93 -7.50 -3.25
N LYS A 77 7.44 -6.32 -3.63
CA LYS A 77 8.84 -5.92 -3.39
C LYS A 77 9.23 -5.77 -1.91
N THR A 78 8.25 -5.84 -1.01
CA THR A 78 8.49 -5.86 0.43
C THR A 78 8.11 -7.19 1.08
N ASN A 79 7.73 -8.21 0.28
CA ASN A 79 7.29 -9.48 0.83
C ASN A 79 8.44 -10.20 1.54
N HIS A 80 8.08 -10.80 2.66
CA HIS A 80 8.88 -11.80 3.37
C HIS A 80 8.14 -13.12 3.37
N ALA A 81 8.86 -14.21 3.57
CA ALA A 81 8.26 -15.51 3.82
C ALA A 81 9.05 -16.24 4.90
N ALA A 82 8.38 -17.07 5.67
CA ALA A 82 9.04 -17.89 6.68
C ALA A 82 8.25 -19.17 6.93
N THR A 83 8.92 -20.20 7.44
CA THR A 83 8.29 -21.40 7.97
C THR A 83 7.88 -21.15 9.42
N VAL A 84 6.57 -21.27 9.71
CA VAL A 84 5.98 -21.09 11.05
C VAL A 84 5.13 -22.33 11.35
N ASN A 85 5.46 -23.03 12.44
CA ASN A 85 4.78 -24.28 12.82
C ASN A 85 4.70 -25.33 11.68
N GLY A 86 5.76 -25.42 10.86
CA GLY A 86 5.83 -26.35 9.71
C GLY A 86 5.16 -25.88 8.43
N GLU A 87 4.52 -24.72 8.43
CA GLU A 87 3.85 -24.16 7.26
C GLU A 87 4.53 -22.88 6.76
N VAL A 88 4.56 -22.69 5.43
CA VAL A 88 5.10 -21.47 4.85
C VAL A 88 4.04 -20.38 4.91
N LYS A 89 4.36 -19.30 5.60
CA LYS A 89 3.62 -18.03 5.59
C LYS A 89 4.34 -17.01 4.72
N GLN A 90 3.60 -16.26 3.91
CA GLN A 90 4.13 -15.14 3.13
C GLN A 90 3.49 -13.83 3.59
N TYR A 91 4.32 -12.93 4.08
CA TYR A 91 3.93 -11.63 4.64
C TYR A 91 4.08 -10.53 3.60
N CYS A 92 3.22 -9.51 3.67
CA CYS A 92 3.34 -8.35 2.79
C CYS A 92 4.58 -7.47 3.12
N SER A 93 5.15 -7.61 4.31
CA SER A 93 6.35 -6.88 4.74
C SER A 93 6.98 -7.50 5.99
N ILE A 94 8.18 -7.04 6.35
CA ILE A 94 8.86 -7.39 7.60
C ILE A 94 8.05 -7.00 8.85
N HIS A 95 7.15 -5.99 8.76
CA HIS A 95 6.25 -5.61 9.86
C HIS A 95 5.34 -6.79 10.27
N CYS A 96 4.72 -7.49 9.33
CA CYS A 96 3.88 -8.64 9.64
C CYS A 96 4.67 -9.86 10.10
N LEU A 97 5.93 -10.01 9.70
CA LEU A 97 6.86 -11.00 10.25
C LEU A 97 7.20 -10.64 11.71
N ALA A 98 7.51 -9.37 11.99
CA ALA A 98 7.77 -8.88 13.34
C ALA A 98 6.54 -9.05 14.25
N GLU A 99 5.33 -8.85 13.73
CA GLU A 99 4.07 -9.11 14.46
C GLU A 99 3.95 -10.57 14.93
N ASP A 100 4.31 -11.54 14.08
CA ASP A 100 4.33 -12.96 14.49
C ASP A 100 5.40 -13.25 15.55
N ILE A 101 6.57 -12.62 15.44
CA ILE A 101 7.64 -12.73 16.46
C ILE A 101 7.19 -12.15 17.80
N GLU A 102 6.57 -10.96 17.81
CA GLU A 102 6.02 -10.34 19.03
C GLU A 102 4.92 -11.19 19.68
N ARG A 103 4.19 -11.97 18.88
CA ARG A 103 3.20 -12.95 19.37
C ARG A 103 3.83 -14.25 19.92
N GLY A 104 5.15 -14.33 19.94
CA GLY A 104 5.90 -15.48 20.45
C GLY A 104 6.10 -16.61 19.45
N LEU A 105 5.75 -16.42 18.17
CA LEU A 105 6.05 -17.39 17.13
C LEU A 105 7.55 -17.37 16.81
N LYS A 106 8.08 -18.51 16.36
CA LYS A 106 9.49 -18.70 16.00
C LYS A 106 9.64 -18.99 14.51
N PRO A 107 9.59 -17.95 13.64
CA PRO A 107 9.78 -18.13 12.22
C PRO A 107 11.19 -18.66 11.89
N THR A 108 11.26 -19.62 10.99
CA THR A 108 12.52 -20.19 10.48
C THR A 108 12.57 -20.04 8.96
N GLU A 109 13.72 -20.31 8.34
CA GLU A 109 13.90 -20.24 6.87
C GLU A 109 13.39 -18.93 6.26
N ILE A 110 13.73 -17.81 6.91
CA ILE A 110 13.22 -16.51 6.52
C ILE A 110 13.78 -16.10 5.17
N LYS A 111 12.88 -15.77 4.25
CA LYS A 111 13.18 -15.28 2.90
C LYS A 111 12.60 -13.89 2.69
N VAL A 112 13.19 -13.15 1.79
CA VAL A 112 12.72 -11.82 1.37
C VAL A 112 12.79 -11.69 -0.14
N VAL A 113 11.90 -10.90 -0.72
CA VAL A 113 11.97 -10.59 -2.16
C VAL A 113 13.11 -9.60 -2.41
N ASP A 114 14.04 -9.97 -3.27
CA ASP A 114 15.00 -9.06 -3.86
C ASP A 114 14.29 -8.09 -4.81
N VAL A 115 14.45 -6.79 -4.57
CA VAL A 115 13.74 -5.73 -5.30
C VAL A 115 14.03 -5.75 -6.81
N ASN A 116 15.24 -6.12 -7.20
CA ASN A 116 15.67 -6.07 -8.60
C ASN A 116 15.28 -7.32 -9.38
N SER A 117 15.58 -8.51 -8.83
CA SER A 117 15.30 -9.76 -9.54
C SER A 117 13.86 -10.26 -9.32
N LEU A 118 13.14 -9.71 -8.34
CA LEU A 118 11.81 -10.17 -7.90
C LEU A 118 11.78 -11.62 -7.40
N LYS A 119 12.93 -12.17 -7.04
CA LYS A 119 13.05 -13.54 -6.51
C LYS A 119 13.17 -13.53 -5.00
N PHE A 120 12.68 -14.57 -4.36
CA PHE A 120 12.95 -14.79 -2.94
C PHE A 120 14.39 -15.22 -2.73
N ILE A 121 15.08 -14.54 -1.83
CA ILE A 121 16.44 -14.83 -1.36
C ILE A 121 16.43 -15.06 0.15
N ASP A 122 17.50 -15.64 0.69
CA ASP A 122 17.71 -15.77 2.13
C ASP A 122 17.77 -14.38 2.77
N ALA A 123 16.87 -14.11 3.70
CA ALA A 123 16.77 -12.80 4.34
C ALA A 123 18.05 -12.42 5.10
N LYS A 124 18.75 -13.41 5.71
CA LYS A 124 19.98 -13.19 6.46
C LYS A 124 21.18 -12.85 5.57
N LYS A 125 21.09 -13.14 4.27
CA LYS A 125 22.14 -12.81 3.29
C LYS A 125 21.82 -11.56 2.47
N ALA A 126 20.64 -10.98 2.67
CA ALA A 126 20.19 -9.80 1.95
C ALA A 126 20.74 -8.50 2.55
N TYR A 127 20.94 -7.50 1.71
CA TYR A 127 21.22 -6.12 2.10
C TYR A 127 19.90 -5.34 2.13
N TYR A 128 19.58 -4.75 3.27
CA TYR A 128 18.37 -3.97 3.44
C TYR A 128 18.64 -2.48 3.34
N VAL A 129 17.74 -1.74 2.68
CA VAL A 129 17.70 -0.29 2.74
C VAL A 129 16.51 0.13 3.59
N VAL A 130 16.79 0.84 4.69
CA VAL A 130 15.82 1.30 5.67
C VAL A 130 15.66 2.81 5.57
N GLY A 131 14.42 3.31 5.59
CA GLY A 131 14.13 4.75 5.66
C GLY A 131 14.25 5.52 4.35
N SER A 132 14.17 4.83 3.20
CA SER A 132 14.15 5.50 1.89
C SER A 132 12.87 6.33 1.69
N SER A 133 12.89 7.25 0.69
CA SER A 133 11.71 8.03 0.26
C SER A 133 10.61 7.20 -0.42
N GLN A 134 10.91 5.96 -0.81
CA GLN A 134 9.89 5.02 -1.25
C GLN A 134 9.02 4.60 -0.07
N ARG A 135 7.72 4.46 -0.31
CA ARG A 135 6.76 4.13 0.77
C ARG A 135 7.06 2.78 1.40
N GLY A 136 6.99 2.71 2.72
CA GLY A 136 6.95 1.44 3.46
C GLY A 136 5.61 0.72 3.28
N THR A 137 5.60 -0.58 3.61
CA THR A 137 4.40 -1.41 3.66
C THR A 137 4.11 -1.73 5.13
N MET A 138 2.94 -1.36 5.62
CA MET A 138 2.50 -1.48 7.03
C MET A 138 3.31 -0.66 8.03
N SER A 139 4.28 0.13 7.58
CA SER A 139 5.15 0.98 8.38
C SER A 139 5.39 2.30 7.67
N MET A 140 5.64 3.36 8.42
CA MET A 140 6.08 4.65 7.86
C MET A 140 7.54 4.56 7.38
N THR A 141 8.37 3.78 8.07
CA THR A 141 9.75 3.54 7.69
C THR A 141 9.82 2.41 6.65
N SER A 142 10.29 2.72 5.45
CA SER A 142 10.45 1.72 4.38
C SER A 142 11.57 0.73 4.69
N LYS A 143 11.41 -0.51 4.23
CA LYS A 143 12.44 -1.56 4.34
C LYS A 143 12.40 -2.40 3.06
N TYR A 144 13.43 -2.25 2.23
CA TYR A 144 13.58 -2.94 0.94
C TYR A 144 14.85 -3.79 0.95
N ALA A 145 14.83 -4.97 0.33
CA ALA A 145 15.94 -5.90 0.35
C ALA A 145 16.52 -6.12 -1.05
N PHE A 146 17.84 -6.35 -1.09
CA PHE A 146 18.62 -6.54 -2.29
C PHE A 146 19.57 -7.73 -2.13
N ALA A 147 19.76 -8.48 -3.21
CA ALA A 147 20.74 -9.59 -3.23
C ALA A 147 22.18 -9.10 -3.21
N GLN A 148 22.43 -7.93 -3.80
CA GLN A 148 23.78 -7.37 -3.97
C GLN A 148 23.91 -6.04 -3.22
N LYS A 149 25.05 -5.85 -2.52
CA LYS A 149 25.34 -4.60 -1.79
C LYS A 149 25.34 -3.39 -2.72
N ALA A 150 25.94 -3.52 -3.90
CA ALA A 150 25.99 -2.45 -4.87
C ALA A 150 24.59 -1.97 -5.33
N GLU A 151 23.62 -2.88 -5.41
CA GLU A 151 22.23 -2.54 -5.75
C GLU A 151 21.53 -1.78 -4.62
N ALA A 152 21.80 -2.17 -3.37
CA ALA A 152 21.31 -1.45 -2.19
C ALA A 152 21.91 -0.03 -2.13
N GLU A 153 23.21 0.13 -2.37
CA GLU A 153 23.90 1.43 -2.41
C GLU A 153 23.40 2.32 -3.55
N ALA A 154 23.15 1.74 -4.73
CA ALA A 154 22.54 2.45 -5.85
C ALA A 154 21.10 2.93 -5.51
N PHE A 155 20.32 2.09 -4.81
CA PHE A 155 18.99 2.47 -4.33
C PHE A 155 19.05 3.61 -3.32
N VAL A 156 20.00 3.57 -2.37
CA VAL A 156 20.22 4.68 -1.40
C VAL A 156 20.59 5.97 -2.13
N SER A 157 21.42 5.90 -3.17
CA SER A 157 21.79 7.08 -3.96
C SER A 157 20.59 7.76 -4.64
N LEU A 158 19.55 6.98 -5.00
CA LEU A 158 18.35 7.49 -5.67
C LEU A 158 17.26 7.91 -4.70
N TYR A 159 17.10 7.20 -3.57
CA TYR A 159 15.93 7.31 -2.71
C TYR A 159 16.28 7.60 -1.26
N GLY A 160 17.56 7.74 -0.92
CA GLY A 160 18.01 7.91 0.46
C GLY A 160 17.81 6.63 1.31
N GLY A 161 17.95 6.77 2.60
CA GLY A 161 17.93 5.67 3.56
C GLY A 161 19.32 5.17 3.90
N GLU A 162 19.38 4.09 4.65
CA GLU A 162 20.63 3.49 5.13
C GLU A 162 20.66 2.00 4.81
N VAL A 163 21.84 1.50 4.41
CA VAL A 163 22.08 0.08 4.19
C VAL A 163 22.33 -0.62 5.53
N THR A 164 21.62 -1.72 5.76
CA THR A 164 21.82 -2.59 6.93
C THR A 164 21.64 -4.07 6.52
N ASP A 165 21.79 -4.98 7.45
CA ASP A 165 21.46 -6.40 7.29
C ASP A 165 20.01 -6.71 7.73
N PHE A 166 19.65 -8.00 7.73
CA PHE A 166 18.36 -8.47 8.19
C PHE A 166 18.08 -8.13 9.66
N ASP A 167 19.07 -8.30 10.51
CA ASP A 167 18.88 -8.12 11.96
C ASP A 167 18.65 -6.64 12.28
N GLY A 168 19.38 -5.72 11.66
CA GLY A 168 19.13 -4.28 11.76
C GLY A 168 17.76 -3.86 11.22
N ALA A 169 17.34 -4.41 10.08
CA ALA A 169 16.01 -4.15 9.51
C ALA A 169 14.88 -4.70 10.39
N LEU A 170 15.07 -5.89 10.98
CA LEU A 170 14.13 -6.50 11.92
C LEU A 170 14.06 -5.72 13.24
N GLN A 171 15.20 -5.35 13.80
CA GLN A 171 15.25 -4.52 15.01
C GLN A 171 14.50 -3.20 14.78
N LYS A 172 14.71 -2.56 13.64
CA LYS A 172 13.98 -1.33 13.29
C LYS A 172 12.48 -1.58 13.13
N ALA A 173 12.07 -2.73 12.57
CA ALA A 173 10.66 -3.10 12.47
C ALA A 173 10.02 -3.30 13.84
N LEU A 174 10.70 -3.96 14.79
CA LEU A 174 10.24 -4.15 16.16
C LEU A 174 10.15 -2.82 16.92
N GLN A 175 11.14 -1.94 16.78
CA GLN A 175 11.10 -0.59 17.37
C GLN A 175 9.93 0.25 16.87
N ASP A 176 9.67 0.22 15.57
CA ASP A 176 8.57 0.96 14.95
C ASP A 176 7.20 0.34 15.25
N PHE A 177 7.17 -0.94 15.66
CA PHE A 177 5.94 -1.74 15.74
C PHE A 177 4.85 -1.08 16.59
N GLN A 178 5.19 -0.59 17.79
CA GLN A 178 4.22 0.04 18.69
C GLN A 178 3.54 1.27 18.08
N ASN A 179 4.32 2.11 17.39
CA ASN A 179 3.78 3.29 16.69
C ASN A 179 2.97 2.91 15.45
N ASP A 180 3.48 1.93 14.69
CA ASP A 180 2.85 1.44 13.49
C ASP A 180 1.51 0.75 13.79
N VAL A 181 1.39 -0.02 14.88
CA VAL A 181 0.15 -0.70 15.31
C VAL A 181 -0.98 0.30 15.51
N ASN A 182 -0.75 1.39 16.25
CA ASN A 182 -1.78 2.41 16.49
C ASN A 182 -2.28 3.05 15.19
N MET A 183 -1.36 3.41 14.31
CA MET A 183 -1.70 3.98 12.99
C MET A 183 -2.46 2.98 12.11
N VAL A 184 -2.02 1.73 12.10
CA VAL A 184 -2.63 0.65 11.32
C VAL A 184 -4.04 0.38 11.82
N GLU A 185 -4.25 0.31 13.15
CA GLU A 185 -5.56 0.03 13.73
C GLU A 185 -6.56 1.16 13.44
N GLN A 186 -6.17 2.42 13.55
CA GLN A 186 -7.01 3.55 13.15
C GLN A 186 -7.44 3.47 11.67
N LYS A 187 -6.52 3.06 10.79
CA LYS A 187 -6.84 2.84 9.37
C LYS A 187 -7.77 1.65 9.18
N ARG A 188 -7.56 0.55 9.92
CA ARG A 188 -8.43 -0.64 9.89
C ARG A 188 -9.86 -0.30 10.33
N ASP A 189 -10.04 0.49 11.37
CA ASP A 189 -11.37 0.91 11.84
C ASP A 189 -12.14 1.70 10.78
N LYS A 190 -11.49 2.64 10.12
CA LYS A 190 -12.09 3.38 9.00
C LYS A 190 -12.46 2.43 7.85
N MET A 191 -11.60 1.46 7.57
CA MET A 191 -11.83 0.45 6.53
C MET A 191 -12.97 -0.50 6.90
N ARG A 192 -13.09 -0.94 8.17
CA ARG A 192 -14.23 -1.77 8.66
C ARG A 192 -15.56 -1.07 8.48
N LYS A 193 -15.65 0.24 8.82
CA LYS A 193 -16.86 1.05 8.60
C LYS A 193 -17.24 1.09 7.12
N MET A 194 -16.31 1.42 6.25
CA MET A 194 -16.53 1.38 4.79
C MET A 194 -16.89 -0.04 4.31
N GLY A 195 -16.26 -1.07 4.85
CA GLY A 195 -16.52 -2.47 4.53
C GLY A 195 -17.95 -2.89 4.89
N LYS A 196 -18.46 -2.43 6.02
CA LYS A 196 -19.87 -2.66 6.43
C LYS A 196 -20.85 -2.10 5.40
N GLU A 197 -20.67 -0.84 4.99
CA GLU A 197 -21.53 -0.18 4.00
C GLU A 197 -21.48 -0.89 2.63
N LEU A 198 -20.26 -1.24 2.17
CA LEU A 198 -20.08 -1.98 0.93
C LEU A 198 -20.70 -3.38 0.98
N TYR A 199 -20.55 -4.08 2.09
CA TYR A 199 -21.14 -5.40 2.26
C TYR A 199 -22.66 -5.36 2.17
N HIS A 200 -23.31 -4.40 2.82
CA HIS A 200 -24.76 -4.26 2.79
C HIS A 200 -25.29 -3.83 1.41
N SER A 201 -24.52 -3.08 0.63
CA SER A 201 -24.95 -2.53 -0.66
C SER A 201 -24.56 -3.36 -1.89
N LYS A 202 -23.50 -4.17 -1.81
CA LYS A 202 -22.92 -4.84 -2.98
C LYS A 202 -22.69 -6.34 -2.82
N CYS A 203 -22.98 -6.92 -1.64
CA CYS A 203 -22.65 -8.30 -1.39
C CYS A 203 -23.88 -9.13 -1.01
N GLN A 204 -23.87 -10.39 -1.37
CA GLN A 204 -24.78 -11.40 -0.83
C GLN A 204 -24.45 -11.65 0.64
N LYS A 205 -25.47 -11.81 1.47
CA LYS A 205 -25.28 -12.08 2.91
C LYS A 205 -24.72 -13.48 3.11
N THR A 206 -23.82 -13.60 4.07
CA THR A 206 -23.26 -14.89 4.51
C THR A 206 -23.18 -14.93 6.04
N ASP A 207 -23.43 -16.09 6.63
CA ASP A 207 -23.28 -16.35 8.05
C ASP A 207 -21.93 -16.99 8.39
N LYS A 208 -21.07 -17.21 7.38
CA LYS A 208 -19.72 -17.74 7.57
C LYS A 208 -18.93 -16.82 8.51
N LYS A 209 -18.21 -17.43 9.45
CA LYS A 209 -17.21 -16.76 10.30
C LYS A 209 -15.82 -16.99 9.71
N PHE A 210 -14.94 -16.02 9.85
CA PHE A 210 -13.61 -16.05 9.27
C PHE A 210 -12.56 -15.81 10.35
N SER A 211 -11.56 -16.66 10.40
CA SER A 211 -10.44 -16.56 11.35
C SER A 211 -9.47 -15.43 10.97
N SER A 212 -9.42 -15.06 9.70
CA SER A 212 -8.54 -14.02 9.19
C SER A 212 -9.17 -13.21 8.07
N VAL A 213 -8.62 -12.01 7.84
CA VAL A 213 -8.99 -11.15 6.70
C VAL A 213 -8.64 -11.84 5.37
N ALA A 214 -7.56 -12.61 5.33
CA ALA A 214 -7.14 -13.37 4.15
C ALA A 214 -8.18 -14.42 3.77
N GLU A 215 -8.66 -15.19 4.74
CA GLU A 215 -9.72 -16.18 4.56
C GLU A 215 -11.04 -15.54 4.10
N ALA A 216 -11.46 -14.45 4.74
CA ALA A 216 -12.66 -13.71 4.35
C ALA A 216 -12.59 -13.25 2.89
N LYS A 217 -11.45 -12.70 2.46
CA LYS A 217 -11.24 -12.26 1.08
C LYS A 217 -11.23 -13.40 0.09
N ALA A 218 -10.61 -14.53 0.44
CA ALA A 218 -10.61 -15.73 -0.41
C ALA A 218 -12.04 -16.24 -0.62
N SER A 219 -12.85 -16.34 0.45
CA SER A 219 -14.26 -16.72 0.36
C SER A 219 -15.09 -15.74 -0.48
N ILE A 220 -14.91 -14.41 -0.31
CA ILE A 220 -15.60 -13.42 -1.13
C ILE A 220 -15.35 -13.66 -2.63
N LEU A 221 -14.11 -13.97 -3.00
CA LEU A 221 -13.73 -14.20 -4.40
C LEU A 221 -14.21 -15.56 -4.93
N ALA A 222 -14.04 -16.63 -4.14
CA ALA A 222 -14.42 -18.00 -4.53
C ALA A 222 -15.94 -18.13 -4.67
N ASP A 223 -16.68 -17.64 -3.69
CA ASP A 223 -18.15 -17.72 -3.65
C ASP A 223 -18.85 -16.61 -4.44
N LYS A 224 -18.07 -15.69 -5.04
CA LYS A 224 -18.58 -14.50 -5.78
C LYS A 224 -19.60 -13.69 -4.95
N LEU A 225 -19.33 -13.54 -3.67
CA LEU A 225 -20.27 -12.91 -2.74
C LEU A 225 -20.51 -11.43 -3.03
N CYS A 226 -19.56 -10.74 -3.68
CA CYS A 226 -19.67 -9.31 -3.96
C CYS A 226 -19.25 -9.02 -5.40
N GLU A 227 -20.00 -8.15 -6.07
CA GLU A 227 -19.71 -7.75 -7.44
C GLU A 227 -18.92 -6.44 -7.51
N GLY A 228 -17.98 -6.37 -8.47
CA GLY A 228 -17.31 -5.13 -8.86
C GLY A 228 -16.46 -4.46 -7.78
N LEU A 229 -15.97 -5.20 -6.79
CA LEU A 229 -15.09 -4.65 -5.76
C LEU A 229 -13.67 -4.44 -6.31
N ASN A 230 -13.16 -3.23 -6.19
CA ASN A 230 -11.73 -2.98 -6.38
C ASN A 230 -10.91 -3.53 -5.19
N PRO A 231 -9.56 -3.65 -5.29
CA PRO A 231 -8.72 -4.23 -4.24
C PRO A 231 -8.85 -3.57 -2.87
N LYS A 232 -9.07 -2.25 -2.82
CA LYS A 232 -9.29 -1.50 -1.56
C LYS A 232 -10.65 -1.84 -0.94
N GLN A 233 -11.68 -1.94 -1.76
CA GLN A 233 -13.04 -2.32 -1.32
C GLN A 233 -13.06 -3.76 -0.83
N LEU A 234 -12.41 -4.69 -1.53
CA LEU A 234 -12.27 -6.08 -1.10
C LEU A 234 -11.57 -6.18 0.27
N GLN A 235 -10.50 -5.39 0.49
CA GLN A 235 -9.83 -5.32 1.79
C GLN A 235 -10.78 -4.80 2.88
N ALA A 236 -11.59 -3.79 2.58
CA ALA A 236 -12.55 -3.23 3.53
C ALA A 236 -13.63 -4.25 3.93
N VAL A 237 -14.22 -4.93 2.95
CA VAL A 237 -15.24 -5.97 3.21
C VAL A 237 -14.63 -7.14 3.96
N GLY A 238 -13.41 -7.58 3.61
CA GLY A 238 -12.70 -8.64 4.34
C GLY A 238 -12.44 -8.29 5.80
N LEU A 239 -12.01 -7.06 6.10
CA LEU A 239 -11.83 -6.56 7.47
C LEU A 239 -13.16 -6.53 8.25
N TYR A 240 -14.25 -6.11 7.62
CA TYR A 240 -15.58 -6.13 8.25
C TYR A 240 -16.04 -7.55 8.54
N LEU A 241 -15.96 -8.46 7.58
CA LEU A 241 -16.41 -9.85 7.75
C LEU A 241 -15.61 -10.61 8.82
N GLN A 242 -14.31 -10.37 8.90
CA GLN A 242 -13.44 -10.97 9.92
C GLN A 242 -13.78 -10.44 11.33
N SER A 243 -14.31 -9.22 11.47
CA SER A 243 -14.62 -8.59 12.75
C SER A 243 -16.02 -8.88 13.32
N ARG A 244 -16.84 -9.68 12.62
CA ARG A 244 -18.22 -10.02 13.02
C ARG A 244 -18.31 -11.13 14.05
#